data_8454cba61dcf8657fa4bba623be8af95
#
_entry.id   8454cba61dcf8657fa4bba623be8af95
#
_cell.length_a   1.000
_cell.length_b   1.000
_cell.length_c   1.000
_cell.angle_alpha   90.00
_cell.angle_beta   90.00
_cell.angle_gamma   90.00
#
_symmetry.space_group_name_H-M   'P 1'
#
loop_
_entity.id
_entity.type
_entity.pdbx_description
1 polymer ?
#
loop_
_entity_poly.entity_id
_entity_poly.type
_entity_poly.pdbx_seq_one_letter_code
_entity_poly.pdbx_strand_id
1 'polypeptide(L)'
;MDIQTAKQIRIADYLHSLGYSPIKQQGVNLWYKSPLREEAEASFKVNTEREQWYDFGLGKGGGIIELAAHLYATDHVPYILKRIAEQTPHVRQIGRAHV
;
A
#
# COMPACT_ATOMS: atom_id res chain seq x y z
N MET A 1 -14.84 -3.56 6.00
CA MET A 1 -13.84 -4.21 5.12
C MET A 1 -13.18 -5.34 5.89
N ASP A 2 -13.00 -6.47 5.25
CA ASP A 2 -12.29 -7.60 5.85
C ASP A 2 -10.89 -7.73 5.21
N ILE A 3 -10.09 -8.66 5.74
CA ILE A 3 -8.72 -8.87 5.28
C ILE A 3 -8.68 -9.25 3.81
N GLN A 4 -9.58 -10.12 3.36
CA GLN A 4 -9.59 -10.57 1.98
C GLN A 4 -9.87 -9.43 1.01
N THR A 5 -10.83 -8.57 1.36
CA THR A 5 -11.14 -7.39 0.54
C THR A 5 -9.95 -6.44 0.50
N ALA A 6 -9.31 -6.22 1.64
CA ALA A 6 -8.14 -5.34 1.69
C ALA A 6 -7.00 -5.87 0.80
N LYS A 7 -6.79 -7.18 0.80
CA LYS A 7 -5.73 -7.78 0.01
C LYS A 7 -5.97 -7.72 -1.49
N GLN A 8 -7.20 -7.42 -1.92
CA GLN A 8 -7.51 -7.24 -3.33
C GLN A 8 -7.18 -5.84 -3.83
N ILE A 9 -6.94 -4.90 -2.91
CA ILE A 9 -6.54 -3.54 -3.28
C ILE A 9 -5.08 -3.57 -3.70
N ARG A 10 -4.78 -2.99 -4.84
CA ARG A 10 -3.41 -2.90 -5.32
C ARG A 10 -2.63 -1.91 -4.46
N ILE A 11 -1.41 -2.29 -4.10
CA ILE A 11 -0.58 -1.42 -3.25
C ILE A 11 -0.31 -0.08 -3.95
N ALA A 12 -0.08 -0.10 -5.26
CA ALA A 12 0.14 1.15 -6.01
C ALA A 12 -1.09 2.07 -5.94
N ASP A 13 -2.29 1.52 -6.02
CA ASP A 13 -3.52 2.30 -5.91
C ASP A 13 -3.68 2.86 -4.50
N TYR A 14 -3.35 2.06 -3.49
CA TYR A 14 -3.39 2.52 -2.11
C TYR A 14 -2.41 3.69 -1.89
N LEU A 15 -1.18 3.55 -2.38
CA LEU A 15 -0.19 4.62 -2.26
C LEU A 15 -0.64 5.88 -3.01
N HIS A 16 -1.24 5.71 -4.19
CA HIS A 16 -1.78 6.85 -4.93
C HIS A 16 -2.86 7.58 -4.13
N SER A 17 -3.73 6.83 -3.47
CA SER A 17 -4.77 7.40 -2.60
C SER A 17 -4.19 8.24 -1.47
N LEU A 18 -3.00 7.91 -1.03
CA LEU A 18 -2.29 8.63 0.03
C LEU A 18 -1.45 9.79 -0.50
N GLY A 19 -1.39 9.97 -1.82
CA GLY A 19 -0.65 11.05 -2.44
C GLY A 19 0.76 10.67 -2.88
N TYR A 20 1.11 9.40 -2.90
CA TYR A 20 2.43 8.95 -3.32
C TYR A 20 2.40 8.48 -4.77
N SER A 21 3.42 8.86 -5.53
CA SER A 21 3.60 8.44 -6.91
C SER A 21 4.98 7.82 -7.10
N PRO A 22 5.13 6.84 -7.99
CA PRO A 22 6.45 6.23 -8.19
C PRO A 22 7.42 7.20 -8.85
N ILE A 23 8.69 7.07 -8.47
CA ILE A 23 9.80 7.82 -9.06
C ILE A 23 10.18 7.20 -10.41
N LYS A 24 10.17 5.86 -10.48
CA LYS A 24 10.52 5.14 -11.69
C LYS A 24 9.84 3.77 -11.69
N GLN A 25 9.85 3.15 -12.87
CA GLN A 25 9.35 1.79 -13.06
C GLN A 25 10.40 0.95 -13.78
N GLN A 26 10.58 -0.28 -13.31
CA GLN A 26 11.46 -1.25 -13.94
C GLN A 26 10.71 -2.58 -13.98
N GLY A 27 10.23 -2.97 -15.17
CA GLY A 27 9.44 -4.18 -15.32
C GLY A 27 8.19 -4.10 -14.46
N VAL A 28 7.99 -5.08 -13.59
CA VAL A 28 6.83 -5.13 -12.68
C VAL A 28 7.05 -4.33 -11.40
N ASN A 29 8.23 -3.73 -11.24
CA ASN A 29 8.58 -3.02 -10.00
C ASN A 29 8.40 -1.52 -10.14
N LEU A 30 7.68 -0.94 -9.18
CA LEU A 30 7.56 0.51 -9.04
C LEU A 30 8.44 0.94 -7.87
N TRP A 31 9.20 2.00 -8.06
CA TRP A 31 10.12 2.52 -7.06
C TRP A 31 9.64 3.87 -6.54
N TYR A 32 9.62 4.01 -5.21
CA TYR A 32 9.12 5.19 -4.52
C TYR A 32 10.15 5.70 -3.53
N LYS A 33 10.06 6.98 -3.18
CA LYS A 33 10.61 7.42 -1.91
C LYS A 33 9.75 6.79 -0.82
N SER A 34 10.39 6.31 0.24
CA SER A 34 9.66 5.57 1.26
C SER A 34 8.55 6.40 1.89
N PRO A 35 7.29 5.90 1.94
CA PRO A 35 6.23 6.56 2.69
C PRO A 35 6.36 6.35 4.20
N LEU A 36 7.30 5.49 4.63
CA LEU A 36 7.47 5.11 6.04
C LEU A 36 8.51 5.97 6.76
N ARG A 37 9.27 6.75 6.01
CA ARG A 37 10.34 7.58 6.56
C ARG A 37 10.70 8.65 5.56
N GLU A 38 11.37 9.71 6.01
CA GLU A 38 11.91 10.68 5.09
C GLU A 38 13.11 10.09 4.35
N GLU A 39 13.09 10.22 3.03
CA GLU A 39 14.11 9.61 2.18
C GLU A 39 14.24 10.41 0.90
N ALA A 40 15.49 10.69 0.51
CA ALA A 40 15.77 11.41 -0.72
C ALA A 40 15.84 10.47 -1.92
N GLU A 41 16.09 9.19 -1.71
CA GLU A 41 16.27 8.22 -2.78
C GLU A 41 15.09 7.27 -2.88
N ALA A 42 14.93 6.68 -4.08
CA ALA A 42 13.90 5.68 -4.31
C ALA A 42 14.36 4.34 -3.74
N SER A 43 14.05 4.10 -2.48
CA SER A 43 14.45 2.90 -1.75
C SER A 43 13.28 2.03 -1.31
N PHE A 44 12.08 2.35 -1.77
CA PHE A 44 10.87 1.59 -1.48
C PHE A 44 10.37 1.01 -2.80
N LYS A 45 10.23 -0.31 -2.87
CA LYS A 45 9.86 -1.00 -4.11
C LYS A 45 8.52 -1.69 -3.93
N VAL A 46 7.66 -1.59 -4.94
CA VAL A 46 6.41 -2.35 -5.00
C VAL A 46 6.48 -3.30 -6.19
N ASN A 47 6.34 -4.60 -5.92
CA ASN A 47 6.22 -5.61 -6.97
C ASN A 47 4.73 -5.71 -7.33
N THR A 48 4.37 -5.21 -8.51
CA THR A 48 2.97 -5.14 -8.93
C THR A 48 2.38 -6.48 -9.32
N GLU A 49 3.21 -7.48 -9.57
CA GLU A 49 2.74 -8.82 -9.88
C GLU A 49 2.41 -9.59 -8.61
N ARG A 50 3.27 -9.49 -7.59
CA ARG A 50 3.08 -10.20 -6.33
C ARG A 50 2.28 -9.40 -5.30
N GLU A 51 2.07 -8.12 -5.56
CA GLU A 51 1.44 -7.19 -4.63
C GLU A 51 2.13 -7.22 -3.27
N GLN A 52 3.42 -6.96 -3.33
CA GLN A 52 4.29 -6.89 -2.14
C GLN A 52 5.22 -5.69 -2.26
N TRP A 53 5.53 -5.11 -1.11
CA TRP A 53 6.48 -3.99 -1.03
C TRP A 53 7.70 -4.40 -0.24
N TYR A 54 8.79 -3.67 -0.47
CA TYR A 54 10.01 -3.84 0.33
C TYR A 54 10.70 -2.48 0.47
N ASP A 55 11.05 -2.12 1.72
CA ASP A 55 11.78 -0.89 2.02
C ASP A 55 13.22 -1.27 2.33
N PHE A 56 14.13 -0.93 1.43
CA PHE A 56 15.53 -1.32 1.56
C PHE A 56 16.23 -0.58 2.70
N GLY A 57 15.74 0.60 3.07
CA GLY A 57 16.29 1.33 4.20
C GLY A 57 15.91 0.73 5.54
N LEU A 58 14.69 0.21 5.65
CA LEU A 58 14.21 -0.42 6.87
C LEU A 58 14.50 -1.92 6.91
N GLY A 59 14.73 -2.55 5.74
CA GLY A 59 14.88 -3.99 5.67
C GLY A 59 13.61 -4.75 5.98
N LYS A 60 12.46 -4.18 5.61
CA LYS A 60 11.14 -4.77 5.88
C LYS A 60 10.26 -4.72 4.66
N GLY A 61 9.31 -5.64 4.61
CA GLY A 61 8.37 -5.72 3.51
C GLY A 61 7.09 -6.45 3.90
N GLY A 62 6.17 -6.57 2.95
CA GLY A 62 4.92 -7.28 3.17
C GLY A 62 3.86 -6.88 2.15
N GLY A 63 2.61 -7.11 2.50
CA GLY A 63 1.45 -6.72 1.70
C GLY A 63 0.84 -5.42 2.19
N ILE A 64 -0.41 -5.16 1.76
CA ILE A 64 -1.09 -3.91 2.09
C ILE A 64 -1.36 -3.78 3.59
N ILE A 65 -1.69 -4.88 4.27
CA ILE A 65 -1.97 -4.86 5.70
C ILE A 65 -0.71 -4.45 6.47
N GLU A 66 0.42 -5.07 6.14
CA GLU A 66 1.71 -4.75 6.78
C GLU A 66 2.12 -3.30 6.49
N LEU A 67 1.86 -2.82 5.27
CA LEU A 67 2.17 -1.44 4.93
C LEU A 67 1.37 -0.47 5.80
N ALA A 68 0.07 -0.67 5.91
CA ALA A 68 -0.76 0.18 6.75
C ALA A 68 -0.36 0.08 8.23
N ALA A 69 0.02 -1.12 8.68
CA ALA A 69 0.50 -1.31 10.04
C ALA A 69 1.73 -0.44 10.34
N HIS A 70 2.65 -0.35 9.39
CA HIS A 70 3.82 0.53 9.54
C HIS A 70 3.43 2.01 9.46
N LEU A 71 2.53 2.37 8.55
CA LEU A 71 2.10 3.76 8.38
C LEU A 71 1.44 4.31 9.64
N TYR A 72 0.66 3.50 10.33
CA TYR A 72 -0.09 3.92 11.51
C TYR A 72 0.52 3.41 12.81
N ALA A 73 1.69 2.77 12.73
CA ALA A 73 2.44 2.28 13.89
C ALA A 73 1.56 1.44 14.82
N THR A 74 0.83 0.49 14.24
CA THR A 74 -0.10 -0.37 14.99
C THR A 74 -0.15 -1.75 14.37
N ASP A 75 -0.48 -2.75 15.18
CA ASP A 75 -0.75 -4.11 14.73
C ASP A 75 -2.22 -4.48 14.92
N HIS A 76 -3.07 -3.51 15.30
CA HIS A 76 -4.49 -3.76 15.53
C HIS A 76 -5.23 -3.85 14.21
N VAL A 77 -5.49 -5.06 13.75
CA VAL A 77 -6.05 -5.31 12.42
C VAL A 77 -7.38 -4.59 12.15
N PRO A 78 -8.36 -4.60 13.07
CA PRO A 78 -9.61 -3.87 12.81
C PRO A 78 -9.40 -2.38 12.53
N TYR A 79 -8.47 -1.75 13.25
CA TYR A 79 -8.14 -0.35 13.01
C TYR A 79 -7.49 -0.14 11.65
N ILE A 80 -6.54 -1.04 11.29
CA ILE A 80 -5.87 -1.00 10.00
C ILE A 80 -6.88 -1.10 8.87
N LEU A 81 -7.80 -2.03 8.95
CA LEU A 81 -8.83 -2.24 7.93
C LEU A 81 -9.75 -1.02 7.80
N LYS A 82 -10.09 -0.39 8.94
CA LYS A 82 -10.89 0.82 8.94
C LYS A 82 -10.18 1.94 8.21
N ARG A 83 -8.89 2.13 8.47
CA ARG A 83 -8.10 3.19 7.82
C ARG A 83 -7.97 2.95 6.32
N ILE A 84 -7.71 1.71 5.92
CA ILE A 84 -7.63 1.36 4.49
C ILE A 84 -8.97 1.66 3.81
N ALA A 85 -10.07 1.27 4.43
CA ALA A 85 -11.40 1.50 3.87
C ALA A 85 -11.70 2.98 3.70
N GLU A 86 -11.29 3.81 4.65
CA GLU A 86 -11.49 5.26 4.59
C GLU A 86 -10.66 5.91 3.48
N GLN A 87 -9.50 5.35 3.21
CA GLN A 87 -8.55 5.92 2.27
C GLN A 87 -8.76 5.44 0.83
N THR A 88 -9.55 4.40 0.64
CA THR A 88 -9.82 3.83 -0.68
C THR A 88 -11.32 3.71 -0.96
N PRO A 89 -12.12 4.77 -0.74
CA PRO A 89 -13.57 4.66 -0.95
C PRO A 89 -13.94 4.39 -2.41
N HIS A 90 -13.14 4.89 -3.35
CA HIS A 90 -13.39 4.67 -4.78
C HIS A 90 -13.26 3.20 -5.15
N VAL A 91 -12.34 2.48 -4.54
CA VAL A 91 -12.15 1.05 -4.80
C VAL A 91 -13.37 0.28 -4.31
N ARG A 92 -13.85 0.60 -3.10
CA ARG A 92 -15.06 -0.02 -2.56
C ARG A 92 -16.28 0.26 -3.43
N GLN A 93 -16.43 1.51 -3.88
CA GLN A 93 -17.56 1.91 -4.71
C GLN A 93 -17.57 1.17 -6.03
N ILE A 94 -16.41 1.00 -6.64
CA ILE A 94 -16.30 0.25 -7.89
C ILE A 94 -16.78 -1.19 -7.68
N GLY A 95 -16.33 -1.82 -6.60
CA GLY A 95 -16.76 -3.18 -6.29
C GLY A 95 -18.26 -3.28 -6.07
N ARG A 96 -18.88 -2.25 -5.52
CA ARG A 96 -20.33 -2.24 -5.26
C ARG A 96 -21.14 -1.89 -6.50
N ALA A 97 -20.55 -1.24 -7.46
CA ALA A 97 -21.25 -0.84 -8.68
C ALA A 97 -21.67 -2.04 -9.53
N HIS A 98 -21.14 -3.19 -9.25
CA HIS A 98 -21.48 -4.41 -9.96
C HIS A 98 -22.62 -5.18 -9.31
N VAL A 99 -23.12 -4.68 -8.23
CA VAL A 99 -24.21 -5.31 -7.50
C VAL A 99 -25.56 -4.92 -8.10
#